data_b0c9e35f06aeb2c8b4357e9fb109a355
#
_entry.id   b0c9e35f06aeb2c8b4357e9fb109a355
#
_cell.length_a   1.000
_cell.length_b   1.000
_cell.length_c   1.000
_cell.angle_alpha   90.00
_cell.angle_beta   90.00
_cell.angle_gamma   90.00
#
_symmetry.space_group_name_H-M   'P 1'
#
loop_
_entity.id
_entity.type
_entity.pdbx_description
1 polymer ?
#
loop_
_entity_poly.entity_id
_entity_poly.type
_entity_poly.pdbx_seq_one_letter_code
_entity_poly.pdbx_strand_id
1 'polypeptide(L)'
;MDKSFRHRRANTAVAAAAPRLPLVAAWTLALLTALVVLVTAFQARAVEVQRVVSPGGIEAWLVEDHTNPIIALEIAFRGGSALDPEAKAGLAHMAASTIDEGAGPLDSQTFQGELDNLSISLRFEAGLDSFNGSLETLTENRDRAFELLRLALTEPRFDDEPVERIRSQITASLSRESEDPEYIASRVLRRLMYGEHPYARPSRGTEASIGRITADDLRGFVRDRFGRDRLFVGVVGDITPEALGKALDETFLALPEKAAPFEIVRAEVQNKGETVVIAKPIPQSVVTLAHEGIARDDPDYYAAYVVNYILGGGGFSSRLVEEVREKRGLAYSVYSYLAGYEHGDMVYGGTATQNARVGESLALIRQEWRRMAEEGPSEKELDAAKRYLTGSFPLRFNSSDNIASMLVGMQLEDLGIDYLEKRNGYVEAVTLEQAKRVARQLYQPDALTVVVVGTPDGVTPTREAPGDGS
;
A
#
# COMPACT_ATOMS: atom_id res chain seq x y z
N MET A 1 -41.16 95.32 -52.98
CA MET A 1 -40.37 94.87 -54.11
C MET A 1 -38.94 94.93 -53.64
N ASP A 2 -38.27 93.89 -53.35
CA ASP A 2 -37.68 92.89 -54.15
C ASP A 2 -37.09 91.74 -53.25
N LYS A 3 -37.10 90.53 -53.73
CA LYS A 3 -36.68 89.31 -53.08
C LYS A 3 -35.22 89.03 -53.33
N SER A 4 -34.47 88.65 -52.37
CA SER A 4 -33.21 87.91 -52.58
C SER A 4 -33.07 86.73 -51.69
N PHE A 5 -33.00 85.54 -52.30
CA PHE A 5 -32.79 84.23 -51.73
C PHE A 5 -31.32 84.05 -51.34
N ARG A 6 -31.07 83.56 -50.12
CA ARG A 6 -29.80 83.02 -49.74
C ARG A 6 -29.92 81.53 -49.46
N HIS A 7 -29.24 80.73 -50.29
CA HIS A 7 -29.02 79.30 -50.09
C HIS A 7 -28.13 79.04 -48.88
N ARG A 8 -28.60 78.26 -47.88
CA ARG A 8 -27.75 77.61 -46.88
C ARG A 8 -27.55 76.16 -47.31
N ARG A 9 -26.28 75.77 -47.53
CA ARG A 9 -25.83 74.36 -47.68
C ARG A 9 -25.87 73.72 -46.31
N ALA A 10 -26.62 72.59 -46.11
CA ALA A 10 -26.60 71.75 -44.97
C ALA A 10 -25.46 70.69 -45.12
N ASN A 11 -24.50 70.75 -44.25
CA ASN A 11 -23.52 69.68 -44.09
C ASN A 11 -24.16 68.55 -43.28
N THR A 12 -24.44 67.44 -43.94
CA THR A 12 -24.85 66.17 -43.28
C THR A 12 -23.61 65.40 -42.87
N ALA A 13 -23.25 65.42 -41.58
CA ALA A 13 -22.27 64.53 -41.01
C ALA A 13 -22.92 63.16 -40.84
N VAL A 14 -22.41 62.14 -41.55
CA VAL A 14 -22.81 60.76 -41.40
C VAL A 14 -22.01 60.20 -40.15
N ALA A 15 -22.71 60.07 -39.06
CA ALA A 15 -22.17 59.36 -37.88
C ALA A 15 -22.20 57.82 -38.16
N ALA A 16 -21.05 57.17 -38.29
CA ALA A 16 -20.93 55.74 -38.37
C ALA A 16 -21.37 55.12 -37.04
N ALA A 17 -22.49 54.41 -37.04
CA ALA A 17 -22.95 53.64 -35.88
C ALA A 17 -22.12 52.40 -35.74
N ALA A 18 -21.37 52.27 -34.64
CA ALA A 18 -20.69 51.04 -34.27
C ALA A 18 -21.72 49.91 -34.03
N PRO A 19 -21.45 48.68 -34.49
CA PRO A 19 -22.39 47.58 -34.31
C PRO A 19 -22.53 47.26 -32.81
N ARG A 20 -23.71 47.45 -32.26
CA ARG A 20 -24.08 46.99 -30.91
C ARG A 20 -24.25 45.48 -30.98
N LEU A 21 -23.32 44.73 -30.45
CA LEU A 21 -23.50 43.31 -30.19
C LEU A 21 -24.78 43.10 -29.34
N PRO A 22 -25.69 42.19 -29.72
CA PRO A 22 -26.89 41.93 -28.93
C PRO A 22 -26.48 41.47 -27.54
N LEU A 23 -27.15 41.99 -26.51
CA LEU A 23 -26.89 41.71 -25.08
C LEU A 23 -26.74 40.18 -24.80
N VAL A 24 -27.48 39.35 -25.53
CA VAL A 24 -27.43 37.89 -25.46
C VAL A 24 -26.04 37.34 -25.86
N ALA A 25 -25.42 37.90 -26.91
CA ALA A 25 -24.07 37.45 -27.35
C ALA A 25 -22.97 37.87 -26.35
N ALA A 26 -23.14 39.00 -25.64
CA ALA A 26 -22.22 39.41 -24.59
C ALA A 26 -22.31 38.51 -23.33
N TRP A 27 -23.53 38.11 -22.96
CA TRP A 27 -23.75 37.18 -21.84
C TRP A 27 -23.29 35.75 -22.15
N THR A 28 -23.45 35.25 -23.38
CA THR A 28 -22.93 33.93 -23.80
C THR A 28 -21.44 33.92 -23.85
N LEU A 29 -20.76 34.97 -24.28
CA LEU A 29 -19.32 35.09 -24.29
C LEU A 29 -18.76 35.14 -22.83
N ALA A 30 -19.40 35.91 -21.94
CA ALA A 30 -19.02 35.99 -20.53
C ALA A 30 -19.20 34.65 -19.80
N LEU A 31 -20.31 33.92 -20.09
CA LEU A 31 -20.52 32.55 -19.54
C LEU A 31 -19.51 31.55 -20.08
N LEU A 32 -19.17 31.60 -21.37
CA LEU A 32 -18.13 30.75 -21.96
C LEU A 32 -16.74 31.05 -21.37
N THR A 33 -16.42 32.33 -21.18
CA THR A 33 -15.16 32.76 -20.57
C THR A 33 -15.08 32.33 -19.09
N ALA A 34 -16.18 32.50 -18.34
CA ALA A 34 -16.28 32.05 -16.97
C ALA A 34 -16.16 30.49 -16.85
N LEU A 35 -16.78 29.76 -17.80
CA LEU A 35 -16.68 28.32 -17.88
C LEU A 35 -15.24 27.84 -18.20
N VAL A 36 -14.58 28.51 -19.15
CA VAL A 36 -13.18 28.24 -19.50
C VAL A 36 -12.24 28.56 -18.32
N VAL A 37 -12.46 29.68 -17.62
CA VAL A 37 -11.69 30.03 -16.41
C VAL A 37 -11.98 29.02 -15.28
N LEU A 38 -13.22 28.56 -15.14
CA LEU A 38 -13.56 27.52 -14.14
C LEU A 38 -12.91 26.18 -14.47
N VAL A 39 -12.89 25.78 -15.74
CA VAL A 39 -12.27 24.53 -16.21
C VAL A 39 -10.73 24.58 -16.08
N THR A 40 -10.11 25.74 -16.29
CA THR A 40 -8.66 25.90 -16.10
C THR A 40 -8.27 25.98 -14.62
N ALA A 41 -9.18 26.42 -13.72
CA ALA A 41 -8.95 26.44 -12.28
C ALA A 41 -9.06 25.04 -11.62
N PHE A 42 -9.71 24.08 -12.29
CA PHE A 42 -9.83 22.68 -11.86
C PHE A 42 -8.80 21.75 -12.53
N GLN A 43 -7.67 22.23 -13.02
CA GLN A 43 -6.56 21.33 -13.25
C GLN A 43 -6.10 20.84 -11.88
N ALA A 44 -6.47 19.58 -11.56
CA ALA A 44 -5.88 18.88 -10.43
C ALA A 44 -4.37 19.08 -10.54
N ARG A 45 -3.78 19.79 -9.58
CA ARG A 45 -2.33 19.97 -9.53
C ARG A 45 -1.75 18.57 -9.49
N ALA A 46 -1.01 18.20 -10.53
CA ALA A 46 -0.26 16.96 -10.51
C ALA A 46 0.63 16.99 -9.25
N VAL A 47 0.66 15.91 -8.52
CA VAL A 47 1.55 15.77 -7.36
C VAL A 47 2.97 15.85 -7.90
N GLU A 48 3.66 16.96 -7.62
CA GLU A 48 5.04 17.18 -8.05
C GLU A 48 5.99 16.60 -7.00
N VAL A 49 6.71 15.56 -7.36
CA VAL A 49 7.67 14.91 -6.47
C VAL A 49 9.05 15.48 -6.72
N GLN A 50 9.68 16.01 -5.67
CA GLN A 50 11.03 16.57 -5.72
C GLN A 50 12.02 15.63 -5.03
N ARG A 51 13.18 15.45 -5.66
CA ARG A 51 14.30 14.73 -5.04
C ARG A 51 15.11 15.72 -4.20
N VAL A 52 15.14 15.53 -2.91
CA VAL A 52 15.93 16.31 -1.96
C VAL A 52 17.11 15.46 -1.50
N VAL A 53 18.31 16.00 -1.60
CA VAL A 53 19.53 15.38 -1.05
C VAL A 53 20.11 16.34 -0.03
N SER A 54 20.21 15.89 1.22
CA SER A 54 20.77 16.70 2.29
C SER A 54 22.27 16.96 2.09
N PRO A 55 22.87 17.96 2.73
CA PRO A 55 24.33 18.16 2.72
C PRO A 55 25.13 16.93 3.15
N GLY A 56 24.59 16.11 4.06
CA GLY A 56 25.18 14.87 4.53
C GLY A 56 24.92 13.66 3.63
N GLY A 57 24.19 13.84 2.51
CA GLY A 57 23.94 12.80 1.52
C GLY A 57 22.72 11.93 1.79
N ILE A 58 21.83 12.31 2.68
CA ILE A 58 20.54 11.61 2.89
C ILE A 58 19.57 12.02 1.80
N GLU A 59 19.03 11.05 1.08
CA GLU A 59 18.03 11.28 0.04
C GLU A 59 16.62 11.14 0.60
N ALA A 60 15.73 12.06 0.20
CA ALA A 60 14.29 11.99 0.45
C ALA A 60 13.53 12.43 -0.80
N TRP A 61 12.31 11.91 -0.98
CA TRP A 61 11.36 12.40 -1.95
C TRP A 61 10.32 13.26 -1.28
N LEU A 62 10.16 14.50 -1.76
CA LEU A 62 9.32 15.53 -1.16
C LEU A 62 8.17 15.91 -2.09
N VAL A 63 6.99 16.04 -1.51
CA VAL A 63 5.86 16.78 -2.07
C VAL A 63 5.57 17.98 -1.16
N GLU A 64 5.86 19.19 -1.64
CA GLU A 64 5.55 20.42 -0.88
C GLU A 64 4.05 20.70 -0.92
N ASP A 65 3.44 20.83 0.25
CA ASP A 65 2.04 21.24 0.41
C ASP A 65 1.91 22.19 1.62
N HIS A 66 1.77 23.48 1.34
CA HIS A 66 1.61 24.53 2.36
C HIS A 66 0.14 24.85 2.66
N THR A 67 -0.79 24.00 2.24
CA THR A 67 -2.24 24.21 2.47
C THR A 67 -2.59 24.06 3.95
N ASN A 68 -1.97 23.09 4.60
CA ASN A 68 -2.12 22.83 6.04
C ASN A 68 -0.74 22.86 6.72
N PRO A 69 -0.64 23.34 7.97
CA PRO A 69 0.63 23.37 8.71
C PRO A 69 0.97 21.98 9.27
N ILE A 70 1.03 20.96 8.40
CA ILE A 70 1.28 19.57 8.76
C ILE A 70 2.45 19.04 7.92
N ILE A 71 3.28 18.21 8.53
CA ILE A 71 4.34 17.46 7.88
C ILE A 71 4.09 15.98 8.16
N ALA A 72 3.97 15.19 7.10
CA ALA A 72 3.95 13.73 7.14
C ALA A 72 5.27 13.20 6.57
N LEU A 73 5.93 12.34 7.32
CA LEU A 73 7.16 11.67 6.93
C LEU A 73 6.97 10.17 7.07
N GLU A 74 7.32 9.43 6.03
CA GLU A 74 7.44 7.99 6.03
C GLU A 74 8.88 7.58 5.79
N ILE A 75 9.33 6.60 6.53
CA ILE A 75 10.64 5.97 6.35
C ILE A 75 10.49 4.47 6.18
N ALA A 76 11.41 3.87 5.45
CA ALA A 76 11.58 2.42 5.44
C ALA A 76 13.06 2.07 5.48
N PHE A 77 13.38 1.02 6.23
CA PHE A 77 14.65 0.31 6.12
C PHE A 77 14.41 -1.04 5.46
N ARG A 78 15.14 -1.35 4.39
CA ARG A 78 15.05 -2.67 3.75
C ARG A 78 15.57 -3.74 4.70
N GLY A 79 14.79 -4.80 4.90
CA GLY A 79 15.07 -5.89 5.83
C GLY A 79 14.09 -5.93 7.01
N GLY A 80 12.99 -6.66 6.83
CA GLY A 80 11.91 -6.85 7.80
C GLY A 80 12.02 -8.17 8.59
N SER A 81 10.87 -8.73 8.92
CA SER A 81 10.75 -9.95 9.73
C SER A 81 11.28 -11.22 9.03
N ALA A 82 11.45 -11.20 7.71
CA ALA A 82 12.11 -12.31 7.00
C ALA A 82 13.56 -12.55 7.47
N LEU A 83 14.20 -11.54 8.04
CA LEU A 83 15.54 -11.64 8.63
C LEU A 83 15.57 -12.12 10.09
N ASP A 84 14.41 -12.33 10.71
CA ASP A 84 14.39 -12.78 12.09
C ASP A 84 14.95 -14.20 12.22
N PRO A 85 15.80 -14.47 13.23
CA PRO A 85 16.19 -15.82 13.52
C PRO A 85 14.96 -16.69 13.81
N GLU A 86 14.93 -17.93 13.32
CA GLU A 86 13.77 -18.82 13.50
C GLU A 86 13.36 -18.95 14.98
N ALA A 87 14.33 -19.12 15.87
CA ALA A 87 14.08 -19.21 17.31
C ALA A 87 13.53 -17.93 17.94
N LYS A 88 13.65 -16.78 17.24
CA LYS A 88 13.22 -15.44 17.66
C LYS A 88 12.31 -14.79 16.60
N ALA A 89 11.54 -15.59 15.88
CA ALA A 89 10.52 -15.06 14.96
C ALA A 89 9.65 -14.04 15.70
N GLY A 90 9.37 -12.90 15.06
CA GLY A 90 8.69 -11.75 15.65
C GLY A 90 9.63 -10.73 16.30
N LEU A 91 10.97 -10.87 16.15
CA LEU A 91 11.94 -9.89 16.66
C LEU A 91 11.69 -8.51 16.04
N ALA A 92 11.50 -8.43 14.71
CA ALA A 92 11.19 -7.19 14.04
C ALA A 92 9.87 -6.57 14.53
N HIS A 93 8.84 -7.39 14.75
CA HIS A 93 7.56 -6.93 15.28
C HIS A 93 7.68 -6.40 16.71
N MET A 94 8.41 -7.10 17.59
CA MET A 94 8.66 -6.65 18.95
C MET A 94 9.51 -5.38 18.97
N ALA A 95 10.51 -5.25 18.09
CA ALA A 95 11.30 -4.03 17.96
C ALA A 95 10.43 -2.85 17.54
N ALA A 96 9.56 -3.02 16.52
CA ALA A 96 8.62 -1.99 16.09
C ALA A 96 7.66 -1.53 17.20
N SER A 97 7.25 -2.46 18.07
CA SER A 97 6.32 -2.17 19.17
C SER A 97 6.98 -1.59 20.42
N THR A 98 8.32 -1.53 20.47
CA THR A 98 9.05 -1.11 21.69
C THR A 98 10.04 0.03 21.46
N ILE A 99 10.34 0.37 20.21
CA ILE A 99 11.39 1.32 19.86
C ILE A 99 11.08 2.77 20.31
N ASP A 100 9.81 3.12 20.43
CA ASP A 100 9.29 4.40 20.90
C ASP A 100 8.85 4.37 22.38
N GLU A 101 9.15 3.28 23.07
CA GLU A 101 8.88 3.13 24.51
C GLU A 101 10.04 3.65 25.38
N GLY A 102 10.46 4.90 25.09
CA GLY A 102 11.56 5.59 25.72
C GLY A 102 12.84 5.57 24.89
N ALA A 103 13.48 6.73 24.75
CA ALA A 103 14.68 6.91 23.97
C ALA A 103 15.57 8.04 24.53
N GLY A 104 16.88 7.90 24.43
CA GLY A 104 17.85 8.87 24.97
C GLY A 104 17.63 9.10 26.46
N PRO A 105 17.48 10.39 26.90
CA PRO A 105 17.22 10.71 28.30
C PRO A 105 15.75 10.48 28.73
N LEU A 106 14.83 10.21 27.81
CA LEU A 106 13.40 10.13 28.06
C LEU A 106 13.01 8.68 28.36
N ASP A 107 12.40 8.44 29.52
CA ASP A 107 11.73 7.17 29.78
C ASP A 107 10.42 7.04 28.98
N SER A 108 9.80 5.86 29.00
CA SER A 108 8.58 5.57 28.23
C SER A 108 7.46 6.60 28.52
N GLN A 109 7.21 6.93 29.77
CA GLN A 109 6.15 7.85 30.14
C GLN A 109 6.42 9.27 29.64
N THR A 110 7.66 9.73 29.75
CA THR A 110 8.08 11.07 29.30
C THR A 110 8.06 11.13 27.77
N PHE A 111 8.57 10.11 27.07
CA PHE A 111 8.60 10.06 25.61
C PHE A 111 7.19 10.10 25.03
N GLN A 112 6.31 9.21 25.48
CA GLN A 112 4.91 9.17 25.04
C GLN A 112 4.14 10.44 25.43
N GLY A 113 4.41 10.98 26.63
CA GLY A 113 3.82 12.24 27.07
C GLY A 113 4.24 13.43 26.22
N GLU A 114 5.45 13.47 25.68
CA GLU A 114 5.87 14.52 24.73
C GLU A 114 5.17 14.38 23.38
N LEU A 115 5.05 13.15 22.85
CA LEU A 115 4.29 12.89 21.62
C LEU A 115 2.85 13.40 21.76
N ASP A 116 2.18 13.04 22.85
CA ASP A 116 0.79 13.42 23.09
C ASP A 116 0.63 14.96 23.26
N ASN A 117 1.49 15.59 24.06
CA ASN A 117 1.41 17.02 24.35
C ASN A 117 1.66 17.89 23.12
N LEU A 118 2.49 17.43 22.18
CA LEU A 118 2.84 18.13 20.95
C LEU A 118 2.00 17.67 19.74
N SER A 119 1.03 16.77 19.95
CA SER A 119 0.22 16.18 18.87
C SER A 119 1.09 15.57 17.77
N ILE A 120 2.15 14.88 18.16
CA ILE A 120 3.04 14.14 17.27
C ILE A 120 2.55 12.69 17.20
N SER A 121 2.27 12.19 16.01
CA SER A 121 2.02 10.77 15.77
C SER A 121 3.31 10.12 15.27
N LEU A 122 3.89 9.24 16.06
CA LEU A 122 5.06 8.44 15.69
C LEU A 122 4.70 6.96 15.82
N ARG A 123 4.90 6.18 14.76
CA ARG A 123 4.57 4.76 14.75
C ARG A 123 5.60 3.97 13.97
N PHE A 124 5.79 2.72 14.36
CA PHE A 124 6.67 1.79 13.65
C PHE A 124 5.96 0.48 13.36
N GLU A 125 6.28 -0.12 12.23
CA GLU A 125 5.72 -1.38 11.78
C GLU A 125 6.79 -2.25 11.10
N ALA A 126 6.75 -3.55 11.34
CA ALA A 126 7.61 -4.51 10.66
C ALA A 126 6.82 -5.30 9.61
N GLY A 127 7.15 -5.09 8.34
CA GLY A 127 6.74 -5.94 7.23
C GLY A 127 7.62 -7.19 7.10
N LEU A 128 7.41 -7.96 6.05
CA LEU A 128 8.31 -9.08 5.71
C LEU A 128 9.67 -8.57 5.25
N ASP A 129 9.68 -7.58 4.34
CA ASP A 129 10.87 -7.13 3.63
C ASP A 129 11.39 -5.77 4.09
N SER A 130 10.61 -5.04 4.88
CA SER A 130 10.97 -3.71 5.39
C SER A 130 10.56 -3.51 6.84
N PHE A 131 11.28 -2.61 7.51
CA PHE A 131 10.88 -1.99 8.76
C PHE A 131 10.50 -0.54 8.46
N ASN A 132 9.27 -0.14 8.80
CA ASN A 132 8.71 1.12 8.43
C ASN A 132 8.49 2.02 9.66
N GLY A 133 8.56 3.33 9.45
CA GLY A 133 8.21 4.32 10.46
C GLY A 133 7.45 5.47 9.86
N SER A 134 6.38 5.91 10.52
CA SER A 134 5.59 7.08 10.14
C SER A 134 5.66 8.15 11.21
N LEU A 135 5.79 9.40 10.79
CA LEU A 135 5.79 10.57 11.64
C LEU A 135 4.84 11.62 11.05
N GLU A 136 3.85 12.03 11.83
CA GLU A 136 3.00 13.18 11.50
C GLU A 136 3.10 14.22 12.61
N THR A 137 3.28 15.50 12.23
CA THR A 137 3.41 16.60 13.18
C THR A 137 2.90 17.91 12.60
N LEU A 138 2.57 18.85 13.48
CA LEU A 138 2.38 20.25 13.10
C LEU A 138 3.74 20.89 12.76
N THR A 139 3.76 21.80 11.78
CA THR A 139 4.98 22.49 11.34
C THR A 139 5.70 23.19 12.51
N GLU A 140 4.96 23.74 13.48
CA GLU A 140 5.53 24.41 14.68
C GLU A 140 6.30 23.44 15.60
N ASN A 141 5.96 22.15 15.60
CA ASN A 141 6.58 21.12 16.42
C ASN A 141 7.64 20.29 15.66
N ARG A 142 7.91 20.63 14.39
CA ARG A 142 8.80 19.89 13.48
C ARG A 142 10.12 19.50 14.14
N ASP A 143 10.86 20.47 14.68
CA ASP A 143 12.22 20.22 15.16
C ASP A 143 12.22 19.18 16.31
N ARG A 144 11.22 19.27 17.21
CA ARG A 144 11.08 18.30 18.31
C ARG A 144 10.61 16.93 17.80
N ALA A 145 9.70 16.89 16.84
CA ALA A 145 9.23 15.64 16.24
C ALA A 145 10.36 14.86 15.56
N PHE A 146 11.19 15.55 14.78
CA PHE A 146 12.37 14.95 14.14
C PHE A 146 13.42 14.52 15.15
N GLU A 147 13.60 15.27 16.25
CA GLU A 147 14.48 14.86 17.35
C GLU A 147 13.99 13.60 18.06
N LEU A 148 12.67 13.48 18.33
CA LEU A 148 12.09 12.28 18.93
C LEU A 148 12.26 11.07 18.00
N LEU A 149 12.02 11.23 16.69
CA LEU A 149 12.30 10.20 15.69
C LEU A 149 13.77 9.79 15.72
N ARG A 150 14.70 10.74 15.73
CA ARG A 150 16.14 10.45 15.83
C ARG A 150 16.45 9.63 17.07
N LEU A 151 15.95 10.05 18.23
CA LEU A 151 16.18 9.34 19.50
C LEU A 151 15.65 7.90 19.43
N ALA A 152 14.42 7.71 18.94
CA ALA A 152 13.85 6.37 18.77
C ALA A 152 14.72 5.46 17.88
N LEU A 153 15.24 5.99 16.77
CA LEU A 153 16.05 5.21 15.83
C LEU A 153 17.49 4.98 16.28
N THR A 154 18.07 5.84 17.10
CA THR A 154 19.51 5.80 17.42
C THR A 154 19.82 5.45 18.87
N GLU A 155 18.92 5.78 19.78
CA GLU A 155 19.12 5.67 21.24
C GLU A 155 17.91 5.05 21.96
N PRO A 156 17.22 4.01 21.39
CA PRO A 156 16.11 3.38 22.09
C PRO A 156 16.57 2.71 23.37
N ARG A 157 15.82 2.88 24.45
CA ARG A 157 16.25 2.42 25.78
C ARG A 157 16.04 0.93 25.97
N PHE A 158 14.88 0.42 25.51
CA PHE A 158 14.45 -0.95 25.78
C PHE A 158 14.56 -1.30 27.27
N ASP A 159 13.98 -0.45 28.11
CA ASP A 159 13.93 -0.67 29.57
C ASP A 159 13.03 -1.88 29.88
N ASP A 160 13.34 -2.59 30.97
CA ASP A 160 12.70 -3.86 31.30
C ASP A 160 11.16 -3.75 31.44
N GLU A 161 10.64 -2.71 32.09
CA GLU A 161 9.20 -2.54 32.30
C GLU A 161 8.44 -2.38 31.00
N PRO A 162 8.77 -1.43 30.09
CA PRO A 162 8.09 -1.30 28.81
C PRO A 162 8.22 -2.55 27.94
N VAL A 163 9.39 -3.17 27.88
CA VAL A 163 9.62 -4.41 27.12
C VAL A 163 8.70 -5.53 27.61
N GLU A 164 8.58 -5.74 28.93
CA GLU A 164 7.71 -6.79 29.48
C GLU A 164 6.21 -6.46 29.33
N ARG A 165 5.84 -5.21 29.42
CA ARG A 165 4.47 -4.75 29.17
C ARG A 165 4.06 -5.02 27.73
N ILE A 166 4.89 -4.63 26.77
CA ILE A 166 4.67 -4.86 25.33
C ILE A 166 4.71 -6.36 25.00
N ARG A 167 5.67 -7.11 25.56
CA ARG A 167 5.71 -8.58 25.44
C ARG A 167 4.39 -9.22 25.83
N SER A 168 3.85 -8.81 26.99
CA SER A 168 2.57 -9.32 27.48
C SER A 168 1.41 -8.99 26.56
N GLN A 169 1.39 -7.77 25.96
CA GLN A 169 0.38 -7.36 25.00
C GLN A 169 0.47 -8.16 23.70
N ILE A 170 1.68 -8.35 23.15
CA ILE A 170 1.90 -9.18 21.96
C ILE A 170 1.47 -10.62 22.22
N THR A 171 1.87 -11.22 23.33
CA THR A 171 1.48 -12.60 23.69
C THR A 171 -0.02 -12.76 23.80
N ALA A 172 -0.71 -11.82 24.47
CA ALA A 172 -2.16 -11.82 24.55
C ALA A 172 -2.84 -11.63 23.18
N SER A 173 -2.25 -10.88 22.27
CA SER A 173 -2.73 -10.74 20.88
C SER A 173 -2.56 -12.04 20.10
N LEU A 174 -1.36 -12.64 20.16
CA LEU A 174 -1.07 -13.92 19.50
C LEU A 174 -1.98 -15.05 19.99
N SER A 175 -2.27 -15.10 21.28
CA SER A 175 -3.22 -16.07 21.85
C SER A 175 -4.63 -15.92 21.27
N ARG A 176 -5.12 -14.69 21.10
CA ARG A 176 -6.41 -14.44 20.43
C ARG A 176 -6.37 -14.77 18.94
N GLU A 177 -5.29 -14.38 18.25
CA GLU A 177 -5.11 -14.64 16.82
C GLU A 177 -5.01 -16.14 16.51
N SER A 178 -4.45 -16.94 17.42
CA SER A 178 -4.37 -18.40 17.26
C SER A 178 -5.76 -19.06 17.18
N GLU A 179 -6.80 -18.39 17.66
CA GLU A 179 -8.19 -18.82 17.54
C GLU A 179 -8.91 -18.23 16.33
N ASP A 180 -8.33 -17.23 15.66
CA ASP A 180 -8.93 -16.58 14.51
C ASP A 180 -8.80 -17.44 13.25
N PRO A 181 -9.90 -17.80 12.57
CA PRO A 181 -9.86 -18.68 11.41
C PRO A 181 -9.14 -18.07 10.20
N GLU A 182 -9.15 -16.74 10.03
CA GLU A 182 -8.45 -16.06 8.94
C GLU A 182 -6.94 -16.08 9.16
N TYR A 183 -6.51 -15.85 10.40
CA TYR A 183 -5.10 -15.96 10.78
C TYR A 183 -4.58 -17.39 10.60
N ILE A 184 -5.32 -18.39 11.09
CA ILE A 184 -4.97 -19.81 10.94
C ILE A 184 -4.84 -20.17 9.45
N ALA A 185 -5.84 -19.79 8.63
CA ALA A 185 -5.84 -20.08 7.20
C ALA A 185 -4.64 -19.45 6.47
N SER A 186 -4.38 -18.17 6.75
CA SER A 186 -3.27 -17.43 6.13
C SER A 186 -1.91 -17.97 6.53
N ARG A 187 -1.73 -18.33 7.80
CA ARG A 187 -0.49 -18.90 8.32
C ARG A 187 -0.19 -20.26 7.68
N VAL A 188 -1.20 -21.13 7.62
CA VAL A 188 -1.05 -22.46 6.99
C VAL A 188 -0.80 -22.32 5.51
N LEU A 189 -1.55 -21.45 4.80
CA LEU A 189 -1.32 -21.21 3.38
C LEU A 189 0.11 -20.74 3.11
N ARG A 190 0.62 -19.77 3.87
CA ARG A 190 1.98 -19.27 3.73
C ARG A 190 3.03 -20.37 3.92
N ARG A 191 2.83 -21.24 4.91
CA ARG A 191 3.70 -22.39 5.14
C ARG A 191 3.68 -23.39 3.98
N LEU A 192 2.50 -23.65 3.38
CA LEU A 192 2.37 -24.50 2.21
C LEU A 192 3.05 -23.91 0.97
N MET A 193 2.93 -22.59 0.78
CA MET A 193 3.47 -21.89 -0.39
C MET A 193 4.98 -21.69 -0.33
N TYR A 194 5.53 -21.41 0.84
CA TYR A 194 6.94 -21.03 0.99
C TYR A 194 7.85 -22.11 1.64
N GLY A 195 7.27 -23.18 2.21
CA GLY A 195 8.03 -24.29 2.76
C GLY A 195 8.97 -23.87 3.89
N GLU A 196 10.28 -24.02 3.68
CA GLU A 196 11.33 -23.66 4.64
C GLU A 196 11.83 -22.21 4.49
N HIS A 197 11.37 -21.49 3.46
CA HIS A 197 11.78 -20.11 3.24
C HIS A 197 11.33 -19.21 4.42
N PRO A 198 12.09 -18.16 4.77
CA PRO A 198 11.73 -17.23 5.87
C PRO A 198 10.31 -16.69 5.79
N TYR A 199 9.72 -16.55 4.61
CA TYR A 199 8.34 -16.10 4.43
C TYR A 199 7.28 -17.07 4.98
N ALA A 200 7.63 -18.34 5.20
CA ALA A 200 6.76 -19.31 5.85
C ALA A 200 6.63 -19.09 7.37
N ARG A 201 7.56 -18.33 7.95
CA ARG A 201 7.60 -18.08 9.39
C ARG A 201 6.52 -17.08 9.81
N PRO A 202 6.00 -17.17 11.05
CA PRO A 202 5.04 -16.17 11.55
C PRO A 202 5.79 -14.83 11.76
N SER A 203 5.46 -13.81 10.95
CA SER A 203 6.12 -12.50 11.01
C SER A 203 5.97 -11.79 12.36
N ARG A 204 4.86 -12.07 13.08
CA ARG A 204 4.62 -11.56 14.43
C ARG A 204 5.14 -12.47 15.53
N GLY A 205 5.74 -13.61 15.16
CA GLY A 205 6.24 -14.61 16.09
C GLY A 205 5.18 -15.59 16.61
N THR A 206 5.59 -16.34 17.61
CA THR A 206 4.76 -17.22 18.45
C THR A 206 4.96 -16.83 19.91
N GLU A 207 4.07 -17.25 20.82
CA GLU A 207 4.27 -17.03 22.26
C GLU A 207 5.66 -17.50 22.71
N ALA A 208 6.10 -18.67 22.22
CA ALA A 208 7.38 -19.25 22.57
C ALA A 208 8.57 -18.43 22.01
N SER A 209 8.50 -17.91 20.77
CA SER A 209 9.58 -17.12 20.18
C SER A 209 9.65 -15.72 20.78
N ILE A 210 8.52 -15.06 21.01
CA ILE A 210 8.43 -13.75 21.67
C ILE A 210 8.98 -13.81 23.09
N GLY A 211 8.70 -14.90 23.83
CA GLY A 211 9.25 -15.13 25.18
C GLY A 211 10.79 -15.25 25.23
N ARG A 212 11.44 -15.55 24.10
CA ARG A 212 12.92 -15.67 24.02
C ARG A 212 13.65 -14.39 23.63
N ILE A 213 12.93 -13.37 23.17
CA ILE A 213 13.52 -12.11 22.73
C ILE A 213 13.93 -11.30 23.96
N THR A 214 15.17 -10.85 23.99
CA THR A 214 15.74 -10.04 25.09
C THR A 214 15.91 -8.59 24.67
N ALA A 215 16.10 -7.69 25.63
CA ALA A 215 16.47 -6.30 25.34
C ALA A 215 17.75 -6.17 24.50
N ASP A 216 18.71 -7.09 24.70
CA ASP A 216 19.93 -7.11 23.89
C ASP A 216 19.68 -7.53 22.44
N ASP A 217 18.69 -8.38 22.19
CA ASP A 217 18.26 -8.70 20.82
C ASP A 217 17.64 -7.49 20.13
N LEU A 218 16.83 -6.70 20.85
CA LEU A 218 16.24 -5.47 20.34
C LEU A 218 17.30 -4.41 20.04
N ARG A 219 18.30 -4.24 20.92
CA ARG A 219 19.46 -3.37 20.65
C ARG A 219 20.28 -3.88 19.47
N GLY A 220 20.44 -5.19 19.35
CA GLY A 220 21.08 -5.84 18.20
C GLY A 220 20.33 -5.58 16.90
N PHE A 221 19.00 -5.65 16.93
CA PHE A 221 18.15 -5.37 15.78
C PHE A 221 18.40 -3.96 15.23
N VAL A 222 18.34 -2.93 16.09
CA VAL A 222 18.57 -1.53 15.70
C VAL A 222 19.97 -1.35 15.12
N ARG A 223 21.01 -1.82 15.84
CA ARG A 223 22.40 -1.72 15.42
C ARG A 223 22.69 -2.36 14.07
N ASP A 224 22.11 -3.55 13.82
CA ASP A 224 22.46 -4.37 12.69
C ASP A 224 21.59 -4.08 11.45
N ARG A 225 20.36 -3.51 11.62
CA ARG A 225 19.41 -3.31 10.53
C ARG A 225 19.23 -1.87 10.08
N PHE A 226 19.48 -0.88 10.95
CA PHE A 226 19.31 0.52 10.60
C PHE A 226 20.61 1.10 10.04
N GLY A 227 20.74 1.04 8.70
CA GLY A 227 21.83 1.67 7.97
C GLY A 227 21.30 2.67 6.95
N ARG A 228 22.05 3.76 6.73
CA ARG A 228 21.72 4.80 5.75
C ARG A 228 21.69 4.27 4.33
N ASP A 229 22.44 3.20 4.04
CA ASP A 229 22.46 2.50 2.76
C ASP A 229 21.15 1.76 2.41
N ARG A 230 20.23 1.64 3.38
CA ARG A 230 18.94 0.95 3.23
C ARG A 230 17.74 1.79 3.62
N LEU A 231 17.98 3.08 3.86
CA LEU A 231 16.97 4.04 4.26
C LEU A 231 16.29 4.65 3.03
N PHE A 232 14.97 4.63 3.03
CA PHE A 232 14.11 5.31 2.09
C PHE A 232 13.25 6.32 2.84
N VAL A 233 13.10 7.53 2.30
CA VAL A 233 12.37 8.61 2.98
C VAL A 233 11.40 9.28 2.00
N GLY A 234 10.14 9.37 2.41
CA GLY A 234 9.09 10.14 1.74
C GLY A 234 8.54 11.21 2.65
N VAL A 235 8.41 12.44 2.16
CA VAL A 235 7.91 13.57 2.95
C VAL A 235 6.85 14.33 2.18
N VAL A 236 5.79 14.72 2.86
CA VAL A 236 4.71 15.53 2.29
C VAL A 236 4.30 16.60 3.30
N GLY A 237 4.18 17.83 2.88
CA GLY A 237 3.60 18.86 3.72
C GLY A 237 4.33 20.20 3.73
N ASP A 238 4.13 20.96 4.81
CA ASP A 238 4.57 22.34 4.98
C ASP A 238 6.05 22.41 5.40
N ILE A 239 6.93 22.01 4.47
CA ILE A 239 8.39 22.06 4.64
C ILE A 239 9.06 22.34 3.31
N THR A 240 10.05 23.26 3.28
CA THR A 240 10.83 23.52 2.07
C THR A 240 11.97 22.51 1.90
N PRO A 241 12.51 22.33 0.68
CA PRO A 241 13.64 21.44 0.43
C PRO A 241 14.87 21.74 1.30
N GLU A 242 15.17 23.00 1.55
CA GLU A 242 16.32 23.43 2.37
C GLU A 242 16.09 23.07 3.84
N ALA A 243 14.88 23.31 4.37
CA ALA A 243 14.52 22.97 5.74
C ALA A 243 14.51 21.44 5.94
N LEU A 244 13.99 20.71 4.95
CA LEU A 244 14.02 19.25 4.96
C LEU A 244 15.45 18.72 4.94
N GLY A 245 16.31 19.23 4.05
CA GLY A 245 17.71 18.79 3.98
C GLY A 245 18.43 18.90 5.31
N LYS A 246 18.20 19.99 6.07
CA LYS A 246 18.75 20.15 7.42
C LYS A 246 18.16 19.14 8.40
N ALA A 247 16.84 18.98 8.42
CA ALA A 247 16.16 18.03 9.30
C ALA A 247 16.58 16.59 9.05
N LEU A 248 16.81 16.20 7.78
CA LEU A 248 17.32 14.89 7.41
C LEU A 248 18.70 14.61 8.00
N ASP A 249 19.62 15.57 7.92
CA ASP A 249 20.96 15.43 8.50
C ASP A 249 20.89 15.31 10.03
N GLU A 250 20.12 16.16 10.69
CA GLU A 250 19.95 16.13 12.14
C GLU A 250 19.33 14.82 12.64
N THR A 251 18.47 14.18 11.82
CA THR A 251 17.78 12.95 12.19
C THR A 251 18.59 11.70 11.87
N PHE A 252 19.19 11.61 10.69
CA PHE A 252 19.67 10.33 10.16
C PHE A 252 21.18 10.18 10.09
N LEU A 253 21.99 11.26 10.22
CA LEU A 253 23.46 11.13 10.16
C LEU A 253 24.05 10.35 11.33
N ALA A 254 23.35 10.25 12.46
CA ALA A 254 23.77 9.42 13.60
C ALA A 254 23.64 7.91 13.33
N LEU A 255 22.86 7.50 12.33
CA LEU A 255 22.76 6.12 11.91
C LEU A 255 24.07 5.63 11.25
N PRO A 256 24.43 4.34 11.39
CA PRO A 256 25.54 3.74 10.65
C PRO A 256 25.42 4.00 9.13
N GLU A 257 26.55 4.20 8.48
CA GLU A 257 26.57 4.34 7.00
C GLU A 257 26.03 3.09 6.32
N LYS A 258 26.33 1.91 6.88
CA LYS A 258 25.91 0.61 6.35
C LYS A 258 25.32 -0.27 7.44
N ALA A 259 24.20 -0.89 7.11
CA ALA A 259 23.62 -1.97 7.91
C ALA A 259 24.45 -3.26 7.79
N ALA A 260 24.25 -4.21 8.70
CA ALA A 260 24.84 -5.53 8.59
C ALA A 260 24.38 -6.21 7.27
N PRO A 261 25.29 -6.85 6.52
CA PRO A 261 24.93 -7.51 5.28
C PRO A 261 23.98 -8.68 5.53
N PHE A 262 23.00 -8.85 4.65
CA PHE A 262 22.12 -10.02 4.62
C PHE A 262 21.83 -10.44 3.18
N GLU A 263 21.43 -11.68 3.02
CA GLU A 263 20.95 -12.22 1.76
C GLU A 263 19.74 -13.11 2.05
N ILE A 264 18.65 -12.87 1.32
CA ILE A 264 17.48 -13.74 1.28
C ILE A 264 17.36 -14.25 -0.15
N VAL A 265 17.48 -15.56 -0.32
CA VAL A 265 17.31 -16.19 -1.63
C VAL A 265 15.84 -16.11 -2.02
N ARG A 266 15.54 -15.86 -3.31
CA ARG A 266 14.16 -15.84 -3.80
C ARG A 266 13.47 -17.18 -3.54
N ALA A 267 12.26 -17.15 -3.00
CA ALA A 267 11.49 -18.34 -2.67
C ALA A 267 11.06 -19.09 -3.94
N GLU A 268 11.21 -20.41 -3.91
CA GLU A 268 10.53 -21.28 -4.85
C GLU A 268 9.11 -21.53 -4.35
N VAL A 269 8.15 -20.81 -4.92
CA VAL A 269 6.74 -20.92 -4.53
C VAL A 269 6.21 -22.31 -4.88
N GLN A 270 5.62 -23.00 -3.89
CA GLN A 270 5.14 -24.37 -4.05
C GLN A 270 3.75 -24.39 -4.71
N ASN A 271 3.71 -24.70 -6.02
CA ASN A 271 2.49 -24.74 -6.82
C ASN A 271 1.90 -26.18 -6.88
N LYS A 272 1.49 -26.74 -5.74
CA LYS A 272 1.08 -28.14 -5.66
C LYS A 272 -0.41 -28.39 -5.84
N GLY A 273 -1.24 -27.36 -5.87
CA GLY A 273 -2.68 -27.48 -6.01
C GLY A 273 -3.36 -28.25 -4.85
N GLU A 274 -2.74 -28.26 -3.68
CA GLU A 274 -3.20 -29.00 -2.50
C GLU A 274 -4.44 -28.34 -1.88
N THR A 275 -5.31 -29.15 -1.30
CA THR A 275 -6.44 -28.69 -0.50
C THR A 275 -6.28 -29.20 0.93
N VAL A 276 -6.23 -28.28 1.88
CA VAL A 276 -6.08 -28.56 3.31
C VAL A 276 -7.34 -28.09 4.04
N VAL A 277 -7.88 -28.92 4.92
CA VAL A 277 -9.02 -28.58 5.79
C VAL A 277 -8.59 -28.64 7.24
N ILE A 278 -8.80 -27.56 7.96
CA ILE A 278 -8.57 -27.44 9.40
C ILE A 278 -9.95 -27.42 10.07
N ALA A 279 -10.29 -28.50 10.75
CA ALA A 279 -11.58 -28.64 11.39
C ALA A 279 -11.71 -27.66 12.59
N LYS A 280 -12.63 -26.70 12.46
CA LYS A 280 -12.99 -25.78 13.55
C LYS A 280 -14.51 -25.59 13.56
N PRO A 281 -15.19 -25.78 14.74
CA PRO A 281 -16.65 -25.70 14.82
C PRO A 281 -17.11 -24.22 14.83
N ILE A 282 -17.10 -23.61 13.66
CA ILE A 282 -17.53 -22.22 13.41
C ILE A 282 -18.66 -22.19 12.38
N PRO A 283 -19.56 -21.19 12.41
CA PRO A 283 -20.77 -21.15 11.56
C PRO A 283 -20.45 -20.92 10.08
N GLN A 284 -19.33 -20.30 9.79
CA GLN A 284 -18.84 -20.03 8.41
C GLN A 284 -17.42 -20.53 8.28
N SER A 285 -17.11 -21.24 7.20
CA SER A 285 -15.74 -21.58 6.86
C SER A 285 -15.04 -20.39 6.23
N VAL A 286 -13.79 -20.17 6.61
CA VAL A 286 -12.86 -19.26 5.96
C VAL A 286 -12.02 -20.04 4.96
N VAL A 287 -11.88 -19.51 3.77
CA VAL A 287 -11.12 -20.10 2.68
C VAL A 287 -10.05 -19.09 2.23
N THR A 288 -8.82 -19.53 2.21
CA THR A 288 -7.71 -18.82 1.56
C THR A 288 -7.13 -19.68 0.44
N LEU A 289 -6.66 -19.05 -0.61
CA LEU A 289 -6.11 -19.75 -1.77
C LEU A 289 -4.97 -18.95 -2.40
N ALA A 290 -3.98 -19.64 -2.94
CA ALA A 290 -2.89 -19.00 -3.65
C ALA A 290 -2.21 -19.95 -4.65
N HIS A 291 -1.55 -19.35 -5.61
CA HIS A 291 -0.51 -19.95 -6.43
C HIS A 291 0.60 -18.92 -6.68
N GLU A 292 1.68 -19.31 -7.38
CA GLU A 292 2.75 -18.40 -7.77
C GLU A 292 2.21 -17.17 -8.50
N GLY A 293 2.77 -16.01 -8.16
CA GLY A 293 2.39 -14.71 -8.71
C GLY A 293 3.33 -14.23 -9.81
N ILE A 294 3.46 -12.92 -9.91
CA ILE A 294 4.32 -12.22 -10.86
C ILE A 294 5.10 -11.14 -10.14
N ALA A 295 6.38 -11.03 -10.44
CA ALA A 295 7.25 -10.04 -9.83
C ALA A 295 6.85 -8.61 -10.23
N ARG A 296 7.13 -7.67 -9.35
CA ARG A 296 6.75 -6.26 -9.56
C ARG A 296 7.49 -5.62 -10.74
N ASP A 297 8.71 -6.03 -10.99
CA ASP A 297 9.58 -5.58 -12.07
C ASP A 297 9.37 -6.35 -13.40
N ASP A 298 8.48 -7.34 -13.42
CA ASP A 298 8.16 -8.08 -14.64
C ASP A 298 7.48 -7.15 -15.68
N PRO A 299 7.92 -7.17 -16.96
CA PRO A 299 7.30 -6.37 -18.03
C PRO A 299 5.78 -6.59 -18.19
N ASP A 300 5.29 -7.74 -17.79
CA ASP A 300 3.87 -8.09 -17.86
C ASP A 300 3.07 -7.74 -16.61
N TYR A 301 3.71 -7.13 -15.60
CA TYR A 301 3.05 -6.81 -14.33
C TYR A 301 1.75 -6.00 -14.50
N TYR A 302 1.74 -4.96 -15.35
CA TYR A 302 0.53 -4.15 -15.54
C TYR A 302 -0.60 -4.91 -16.23
N ALA A 303 -0.26 -5.83 -17.13
CA ALA A 303 -1.25 -6.71 -17.73
C ALA A 303 -1.83 -7.68 -16.67
N ALA A 304 -0.97 -8.26 -15.84
CA ALA A 304 -1.40 -9.09 -14.69
C ALA A 304 -2.26 -8.30 -13.69
N TYR A 305 -1.88 -7.07 -13.39
CA TYR A 305 -2.62 -6.18 -12.50
C TYR A 305 -4.04 -5.89 -13.03
N VAL A 306 -4.17 -5.56 -14.31
CA VAL A 306 -5.48 -5.32 -14.95
C VAL A 306 -6.31 -6.60 -14.99
N VAL A 307 -5.70 -7.74 -15.34
CA VAL A 307 -6.39 -9.04 -15.38
C VAL A 307 -6.85 -9.47 -14.00
N ASN A 308 -6.02 -9.29 -12.97
CA ASN A 308 -6.43 -9.58 -11.59
C ASN A 308 -7.54 -8.65 -11.10
N TYR A 309 -7.53 -7.38 -11.49
CA TYR A 309 -8.62 -6.47 -11.21
C TYR A 309 -9.96 -7.01 -11.77
N ILE A 310 -9.96 -7.52 -13.00
CA ILE A 310 -11.15 -8.11 -13.63
C ILE A 310 -11.58 -9.39 -12.92
N LEU A 311 -10.63 -10.25 -12.52
CA LEU A 311 -10.96 -11.53 -11.87
C LEU A 311 -11.55 -11.31 -10.47
N GLY A 312 -10.83 -10.65 -9.57
CA GLY A 312 -11.22 -10.57 -8.16
C GLY A 312 -10.84 -9.28 -7.44
N GLY A 313 -9.97 -8.43 -8.04
CA GLY A 313 -9.48 -7.20 -7.42
C GLY A 313 -10.42 -5.99 -7.59
N GLY A 314 -11.38 -6.06 -8.49
CA GLY A 314 -12.29 -4.96 -8.85
C GLY A 314 -13.52 -4.82 -7.96
N GLY A 315 -13.58 -5.47 -6.80
CA GLY A 315 -14.74 -5.44 -5.92
C GLY A 315 -16.01 -5.86 -6.67
N PHE A 316 -17.09 -5.08 -6.57
CA PHE A 316 -18.38 -5.36 -7.22
C PHE A 316 -18.33 -5.52 -8.75
N SER A 317 -17.25 -5.04 -9.38
CA SER A 317 -17.07 -5.15 -10.84
C SER A 317 -16.30 -6.39 -11.26
N SER A 318 -15.85 -7.21 -10.32
CA SER A 318 -15.05 -8.41 -10.60
C SER A 318 -15.90 -9.63 -10.88
N ARG A 319 -15.37 -10.56 -11.70
CA ARG A 319 -16.04 -11.84 -12.03
C ARG A 319 -16.36 -12.66 -10.79
N LEU A 320 -15.43 -12.73 -9.83
CA LEU A 320 -15.65 -13.49 -8.59
C LEU A 320 -16.83 -12.95 -7.78
N VAL A 321 -16.91 -11.63 -7.60
CA VAL A 321 -18.03 -11.05 -6.86
C VAL A 321 -19.34 -11.24 -7.63
N GLU A 322 -19.35 -11.04 -8.94
CA GLU A 322 -20.53 -11.25 -9.76
C GLU A 322 -21.04 -12.70 -9.66
N GLU A 323 -20.15 -13.70 -9.81
CA GLU A 323 -20.55 -15.11 -9.88
C GLU A 323 -20.85 -15.71 -8.49
N VAL A 324 -20.05 -15.40 -7.48
CA VAL A 324 -20.17 -16.02 -6.14
C VAL A 324 -21.14 -15.27 -5.25
N ARG A 325 -21.08 -13.93 -5.27
CA ARG A 325 -21.92 -13.09 -4.39
C ARG A 325 -23.22 -12.66 -5.04
N GLU A 326 -23.16 -11.92 -6.17
CA GLU A 326 -24.34 -11.24 -6.73
C GLU A 326 -25.34 -12.23 -7.33
N LYS A 327 -24.87 -13.20 -8.10
CA LYS A 327 -25.77 -14.17 -8.76
C LYS A 327 -26.25 -15.28 -7.84
N ARG A 328 -25.47 -15.68 -6.83
CA ARG A 328 -25.75 -16.90 -6.04
C ARG A 328 -25.84 -16.67 -4.54
N GLY A 329 -25.42 -15.51 -4.03
CA GLY A 329 -25.48 -15.18 -2.60
C GLY A 329 -24.67 -16.15 -1.71
N LEU A 330 -23.57 -16.69 -2.25
CA LEU A 330 -22.78 -17.72 -1.54
C LEU A 330 -21.87 -17.11 -0.48
N ALA A 331 -21.32 -15.94 -0.72
CA ALA A 331 -20.38 -15.30 0.17
C ALA A 331 -20.64 -13.78 0.25
N TYR A 332 -20.29 -13.16 1.37
CA TYR A 332 -20.33 -11.71 1.52
C TYR A 332 -19.15 -11.03 0.82
N SER A 333 -17.99 -11.66 0.88
CA SER A 333 -16.77 -11.20 0.20
C SER A 333 -16.09 -12.35 -0.52
N VAL A 334 -15.59 -12.08 -1.70
CA VAL A 334 -14.70 -12.95 -2.46
C VAL A 334 -13.76 -12.06 -3.26
N TYR A 335 -12.47 -12.35 -3.23
CA TYR A 335 -11.46 -11.46 -3.80
C TYR A 335 -10.23 -12.21 -4.28
N SER A 336 -9.43 -11.54 -5.12
CA SER A 336 -8.05 -11.91 -5.42
C SER A 336 -7.18 -10.65 -5.54
N TYR A 337 -5.88 -10.79 -5.23
CA TYR A 337 -4.90 -9.73 -5.44
C TYR A 337 -3.52 -10.33 -5.75
N LEU A 338 -2.67 -9.52 -6.36
CA LEU A 338 -1.27 -9.82 -6.54
C LEU A 338 -0.53 -9.47 -5.25
N ALA A 339 -0.08 -10.48 -4.52
CA ALA A 339 0.74 -10.31 -3.32
C ALA A 339 2.20 -10.30 -3.74
N GLY A 340 2.73 -9.08 -3.96
CA GLY A 340 4.14 -8.87 -4.30
C GLY A 340 4.99 -8.82 -3.03
N TYR A 341 6.04 -9.62 -3.00
CA TYR A 341 7.09 -9.59 -1.98
C TYR A 341 8.44 -9.54 -2.68
N GLU A 342 9.46 -9.00 -2.03
CA GLU A 342 10.79 -8.84 -2.65
C GLU A 342 11.39 -10.20 -3.09
N HIS A 343 11.09 -11.26 -2.35
CA HIS A 343 11.68 -12.58 -2.55
C HIS A 343 10.67 -13.68 -2.91
N GLY A 344 9.43 -13.37 -3.28
CA GLY A 344 8.48 -14.39 -3.70
C GLY A 344 7.05 -13.87 -3.82
N ASP A 345 6.47 -13.97 -5.00
CA ASP A 345 5.18 -13.40 -5.36
C ASP A 345 4.09 -14.46 -5.39
N MET A 346 2.87 -14.07 -5.02
CA MET A 346 1.69 -14.93 -5.11
C MET A 346 0.51 -14.18 -5.76
N VAL A 347 -0.34 -14.93 -6.46
CA VAL A 347 -1.74 -14.54 -6.59
C VAL A 347 -2.46 -15.11 -5.39
N TYR A 348 -2.98 -14.24 -4.55
CA TYR A 348 -3.70 -14.61 -3.34
C TYR A 348 -5.19 -14.33 -3.52
N GLY A 349 -6.04 -15.15 -2.91
CA GLY A 349 -7.48 -14.91 -2.86
C GLY A 349 -8.10 -15.49 -1.61
N GLY A 350 -9.35 -15.11 -1.37
CA GLY A 350 -10.07 -15.58 -0.20
C GLY A 350 -11.56 -15.34 -0.28
N THR A 351 -12.29 -16.08 0.59
CA THR A 351 -13.72 -15.93 0.81
C THR A 351 -14.11 -16.50 2.17
N ALA A 352 -15.25 -16.04 2.71
CA ALA A 352 -15.91 -16.68 3.84
C ALA A 352 -17.35 -17.03 3.45
N THR A 353 -17.78 -18.26 3.74
CA THR A 353 -19.09 -18.76 3.36
C THR A 353 -19.63 -19.78 4.36
N GLN A 354 -20.93 -20.03 4.35
CA GLN A 354 -21.57 -21.06 5.19
C GLN A 354 -20.93 -22.43 4.89
N ASN A 355 -20.75 -23.25 5.92
CA ASN A 355 -20.13 -24.58 5.83
C ASN A 355 -20.74 -25.44 4.73
N ALA A 356 -22.07 -25.43 4.58
CA ALA A 356 -22.79 -26.18 3.55
C ALA A 356 -22.58 -25.67 2.10
N ARG A 357 -21.96 -24.51 1.93
CA ARG A 357 -21.81 -23.86 0.61
C ARG A 357 -20.34 -23.77 0.16
N VAL A 358 -19.40 -24.26 0.95
CA VAL A 358 -17.95 -24.14 0.63
C VAL A 358 -17.59 -24.84 -0.64
N GLY A 359 -18.06 -26.09 -0.84
CA GLY A 359 -17.77 -26.86 -2.05
C GLY A 359 -18.26 -26.17 -3.32
N GLU A 360 -19.48 -25.59 -3.31
CA GLU A 360 -20.03 -24.83 -4.42
C GLU A 360 -19.23 -23.56 -4.69
N SER A 361 -18.88 -22.81 -3.63
CA SER A 361 -18.09 -21.58 -3.74
C SER A 361 -16.71 -21.84 -4.35
N LEU A 362 -16.00 -22.88 -3.87
CA LEU A 362 -14.70 -23.28 -4.40
C LEU A 362 -14.77 -23.74 -5.87
N ALA A 363 -15.82 -24.48 -6.24
CA ALA A 363 -16.01 -24.90 -7.62
C ALA A 363 -16.15 -23.69 -8.56
N LEU A 364 -16.93 -22.68 -8.15
CA LEU A 364 -17.09 -21.44 -8.92
C LEU A 364 -15.81 -20.62 -9.00
N ILE A 365 -15.09 -20.46 -7.88
CA ILE A 365 -13.80 -19.76 -7.87
C ILE A 365 -12.84 -20.45 -8.85
N ARG A 366 -12.68 -21.77 -8.79
CA ARG A 366 -11.84 -22.52 -9.71
C ARG A 366 -12.32 -22.43 -11.17
N GLN A 367 -13.63 -22.37 -11.39
CA GLN A 367 -14.21 -22.17 -12.72
C GLN A 367 -13.82 -20.80 -13.28
N GLU A 368 -13.94 -19.72 -12.51
CA GLU A 368 -13.56 -18.37 -12.96
C GLU A 368 -12.04 -18.23 -13.15
N TRP A 369 -11.23 -18.89 -12.31
CA TRP A 369 -9.77 -19.00 -12.52
C TRP A 369 -9.47 -19.67 -13.88
N ARG A 370 -10.11 -20.80 -14.15
CA ARG A 370 -9.93 -21.53 -15.42
C ARG A 370 -10.42 -20.72 -16.61
N ARG A 371 -11.59 -20.10 -16.49
CA ARG A 371 -12.13 -19.24 -17.54
C ARG A 371 -11.21 -18.04 -17.82
N MET A 372 -10.62 -17.44 -16.79
CA MET A 372 -9.63 -16.37 -16.96
C MET A 372 -8.37 -16.89 -17.67
N ALA A 373 -7.88 -18.06 -17.30
CA ALA A 373 -6.71 -18.68 -17.94
C ALA A 373 -6.96 -19.04 -19.41
N GLU A 374 -8.12 -19.62 -19.74
CA GLU A 374 -8.43 -20.16 -21.07
C GLU A 374 -8.92 -19.10 -22.06
N GLU A 375 -9.86 -18.25 -21.63
CA GLU A 375 -10.53 -17.25 -22.46
C GLU A 375 -9.89 -15.85 -22.35
N GLY A 376 -9.31 -15.55 -21.17
CA GLY A 376 -8.85 -14.22 -20.80
C GLY A 376 -10.01 -13.22 -20.56
N PRO A 377 -9.71 -11.93 -20.48
CA PRO A 377 -10.72 -10.89 -20.42
C PRO A 377 -11.35 -10.63 -21.80
N SER A 378 -12.61 -10.17 -21.80
CA SER A 378 -13.25 -9.58 -22.97
C SER A 378 -12.76 -8.13 -23.16
N GLU A 379 -12.90 -7.58 -24.37
CA GLU A 379 -12.59 -6.17 -24.66
C GLU A 379 -13.37 -5.21 -23.74
N LYS A 380 -14.64 -5.48 -23.51
CA LYS A 380 -15.50 -4.70 -22.61
C LYS A 380 -15.00 -4.68 -21.18
N GLU A 381 -14.57 -5.82 -20.64
CA GLU A 381 -13.99 -5.91 -19.28
C GLU A 381 -12.66 -5.16 -19.19
N LEU A 382 -11.80 -5.32 -20.20
CA LEU A 382 -10.52 -4.64 -20.28
C LEU A 382 -10.70 -3.12 -20.28
N ASP A 383 -11.58 -2.59 -21.14
CA ASP A 383 -11.86 -1.16 -21.24
C ASP A 383 -12.48 -0.61 -19.94
N ALA A 384 -13.38 -1.36 -19.30
CA ALA A 384 -13.96 -0.97 -18.04
C ALA A 384 -12.92 -0.93 -16.90
N ALA A 385 -12.05 -1.95 -16.84
CA ALA A 385 -10.98 -2.02 -15.86
C ALA A 385 -9.97 -0.87 -16.02
N LYS A 386 -9.52 -0.59 -17.25
CA LYS A 386 -8.62 0.52 -17.55
C LYS A 386 -9.21 1.86 -17.11
N ARG A 387 -10.45 2.17 -17.51
CA ARG A 387 -11.12 3.41 -17.12
C ARG A 387 -11.22 3.58 -15.61
N TYR A 388 -11.55 2.51 -14.90
CA TYR A 388 -11.63 2.58 -13.44
C TYR A 388 -10.25 2.76 -12.80
N LEU A 389 -9.27 1.94 -13.18
CA LEU A 389 -7.93 1.95 -12.60
C LEU A 389 -7.20 3.28 -12.84
N THR A 390 -7.42 3.93 -13.99
CA THR A 390 -6.84 5.24 -14.28
C THR A 390 -7.64 6.37 -13.64
N GLY A 391 -8.97 6.31 -13.71
CA GLY A 391 -9.85 7.36 -13.18
C GLY A 391 -9.90 7.42 -11.65
N SER A 392 -9.73 6.27 -10.95
CA SER A 392 -9.71 6.24 -9.49
C SER A 392 -8.33 6.51 -8.87
N PHE A 393 -7.26 6.49 -9.66
CA PHE A 393 -5.90 6.64 -9.14
C PHE A 393 -5.67 7.96 -8.38
N PRO A 394 -6.17 9.13 -8.86
CA PRO A 394 -6.04 10.38 -8.10
C PRO A 394 -6.68 10.37 -6.71
N LEU A 395 -7.67 9.49 -6.46
CA LEU A 395 -8.31 9.38 -5.16
C LEU A 395 -7.39 8.78 -4.08
N ARG A 396 -6.24 8.24 -4.49
CA ARG A 396 -5.22 7.75 -3.55
C ARG A 396 -4.39 8.88 -2.92
N PHE A 397 -4.44 10.08 -3.50
CA PHE A 397 -3.75 11.28 -3.00
C PHE A 397 -4.62 12.07 -2.02
N ASN A 398 -5.37 11.39 -1.14
CA ASN A 398 -6.38 11.99 -0.28
C ASN A 398 -5.84 12.44 1.09
N SER A 399 -4.60 12.06 1.46
CA SER A 399 -3.92 12.51 2.68
C SER A 399 -2.41 12.55 2.47
N SER A 400 -1.73 13.37 3.27
CA SER A 400 -0.27 13.49 3.23
C SER A 400 0.43 12.18 3.55
N ASP A 401 -0.08 11.42 4.53
CA ASP A 401 0.44 10.10 4.90
C ASP A 401 0.37 9.11 3.75
N ASN A 402 -0.77 9.04 3.04
CA ASN A 402 -0.92 8.13 1.90
C ASN A 402 0.05 8.47 0.77
N ILE A 403 0.29 9.76 0.54
CA ILE A 403 1.27 10.19 -0.47
C ILE A 403 2.68 9.84 0.00
N ALA A 404 3.04 10.14 1.26
CA ALA A 404 4.36 9.82 1.82
C ALA A 404 4.65 8.32 1.79
N SER A 405 3.69 7.47 2.19
CA SER A 405 3.78 6.01 2.07
C SER A 405 3.96 5.56 0.63
N MET A 406 3.28 6.20 -0.32
CA MET A 406 3.41 5.89 -1.74
C MET A 406 4.81 6.25 -2.27
N LEU A 407 5.38 7.40 -1.83
CA LEU A 407 6.75 7.78 -2.20
C LEU A 407 7.79 6.77 -1.71
N VAL A 408 7.64 6.26 -0.49
CA VAL A 408 8.51 5.21 0.07
C VAL A 408 8.32 3.89 -0.68
N GLY A 409 7.08 3.48 -0.95
CA GLY A 409 6.78 2.29 -1.72
C GLY A 409 7.38 2.33 -3.13
N MET A 410 7.32 3.49 -3.81
CA MET A 410 7.94 3.69 -5.13
C MET A 410 9.46 3.53 -5.07
N GLN A 411 10.11 4.00 -4.01
CA GLN A 411 11.55 3.85 -3.82
C GLN A 411 11.94 2.40 -3.54
N LEU A 412 11.19 1.70 -2.67
CA LEU A 412 11.42 0.29 -2.34
C LEU A 412 11.30 -0.62 -3.58
N GLU A 413 10.38 -0.29 -4.48
CA GLU A 413 10.06 -1.04 -5.71
C GLU A 413 10.84 -0.54 -6.94
N ASP A 414 11.78 0.39 -6.77
CA ASP A 414 12.61 0.99 -7.84
C ASP A 414 11.80 1.54 -9.04
N LEU A 415 10.60 2.12 -8.79
CA LEU A 415 9.67 2.56 -9.84
C LEU A 415 10.06 3.88 -10.51
N GLY A 416 11.00 4.63 -9.92
CA GLY A 416 11.39 5.95 -10.37
C GLY A 416 10.48 7.07 -9.87
N ILE A 417 11.05 8.27 -9.74
CA ILE A 417 10.38 9.45 -9.16
C ILE A 417 9.19 9.93 -10.00
N ASP A 418 9.20 9.68 -11.29
CA ASP A 418 8.15 10.05 -12.24
C ASP A 418 7.05 9.00 -12.41
N TYR A 419 7.05 7.98 -11.55
CA TYR A 419 6.07 6.89 -11.60
C TYR A 419 4.63 7.37 -11.50
N LEU A 420 4.32 8.35 -10.63
CA LEU A 420 2.96 8.85 -10.44
C LEU A 420 2.38 9.42 -11.74
N GLU A 421 3.22 10.05 -12.57
CA GLU A 421 2.83 10.60 -13.86
C GLU A 421 2.66 9.48 -14.91
N LYS A 422 3.54 8.48 -14.89
CA LYS A 422 3.62 7.41 -15.92
C LYS A 422 2.65 6.26 -15.69
N ARG A 423 2.26 6.00 -14.43
CA ARG A 423 1.50 4.82 -14.02
C ARG A 423 0.23 4.60 -14.84
N ASN A 424 -0.55 5.64 -15.07
CA ASN A 424 -1.77 5.53 -15.85
C ASN A 424 -1.48 5.14 -17.31
N GLY A 425 -0.39 5.66 -17.89
CA GLY A 425 0.06 5.25 -19.22
C GLY A 425 0.39 3.76 -19.31
N TYR A 426 0.99 3.17 -18.28
CA TYR A 426 1.26 1.72 -18.24
C TYR A 426 -0.03 0.90 -18.25
N VAL A 427 -1.06 1.31 -17.50
CA VAL A 427 -2.37 0.64 -17.50
C VAL A 427 -3.07 0.81 -18.85
N GLU A 428 -3.04 2.00 -19.43
CA GLU A 428 -3.66 2.29 -20.73
C GLU A 428 -3.00 1.54 -21.89
N ALA A 429 -1.70 1.29 -21.80
CA ALA A 429 -0.94 0.57 -22.82
C ALA A 429 -1.26 -0.93 -22.91
N VAL A 430 -1.89 -1.52 -21.87
CA VAL A 430 -2.23 -2.95 -21.88
C VAL A 430 -3.19 -3.28 -23.03
N THR A 431 -2.78 -4.15 -23.95
CA THR A 431 -3.61 -4.62 -25.06
C THR A 431 -4.43 -5.86 -24.68
N LEU A 432 -5.50 -6.13 -25.42
CA LEU A 432 -6.31 -7.35 -25.20
C LEU A 432 -5.49 -8.62 -25.44
N GLU A 433 -4.63 -8.62 -26.43
CA GLU A 433 -3.75 -9.76 -26.73
C GLU A 433 -2.77 -10.02 -25.59
N GLN A 434 -2.14 -8.95 -25.06
CA GLN A 434 -1.25 -9.03 -23.92
C GLN A 434 -1.99 -9.53 -22.68
N ALA A 435 -3.15 -8.95 -22.37
CA ALA A 435 -3.97 -9.37 -21.23
C ALA A 435 -4.38 -10.85 -21.31
N LYS A 436 -4.78 -11.35 -22.49
CA LYS A 436 -5.10 -12.77 -22.69
C LYS A 436 -3.89 -13.70 -22.58
N ARG A 437 -2.74 -13.27 -23.09
CA ARG A 437 -1.48 -14.02 -22.97
C ARG A 437 -1.07 -14.15 -21.52
N VAL A 438 -1.05 -13.03 -20.79
CA VAL A 438 -0.66 -12.97 -19.37
C VAL A 438 -1.66 -13.74 -18.51
N ALA A 439 -2.98 -13.64 -18.77
CA ALA A 439 -3.98 -14.42 -18.06
C ALA A 439 -3.70 -15.93 -18.16
N ARG A 440 -3.34 -16.42 -19.36
CA ARG A 440 -3.02 -17.84 -19.61
C ARG A 440 -1.74 -18.28 -18.89
N GLN A 441 -0.75 -17.41 -18.78
CA GLN A 441 0.52 -17.71 -18.12
C GLN A 441 0.40 -17.67 -16.61
N LEU A 442 -0.29 -16.66 -16.09
CA LEU A 442 -0.37 -16.37 -14.66
C LEU A 442 -1.34 -17.31 -13.95
N TYR A 443 -2.58 -17.49 -14.48
CA TYR A 443 -3.61 -18.23 -13.76
C TYR A 443 -3.49 -19.72 -14.02
N GLN A 444 -3.17 -20.45 -12.94
CA GLN A 444 -2.96 -21.90 -12.96
C GLN A 444 -4.00 -22.58 -12.05
N PRO A 445 -5.21 -22.88 -12.54
CA PRO A 445 -6.31 -23.37 -11.70
C PRO A 445 -5.98 -24.69 -10.98
N ASP A 446 -5.13 -25.54 -11.57
CA ASP A 446 -4.73 -26.82 -11.00
C ASP A 446 -3.58 -26.69 -9.97
N ALA A 447 -2.82 -25.58 -10.00
CA ALA A 447 -1.79 -25.25 -9.02
C ALA A 447 -2.35 -24.51 -7.79
N LEU A 448 -3.66 -24.17 -7.79
CA LEU A 448 -4.29 -23.37 -6.75
C LEU A 448 -4.36 -24.14 -5.42
N THR A 449 -3.43 -23.83 -4.52
CA THR A 449 -3.42 -24.34 -3.14
C THR A 449 -4.51 -23.67 -2.34
N VAL A 450 -5.29 -24.45 -1.60
CA VAL A 450 -6.48 -24.00 -0.87
C VAL A 450 -6.38 -24.44 0.59
N VAL A 451 -6.62 -23.53 1.52
CA VAL A 451 -6.78 -23.82 2.94
C VAL A 451 -8.18 -23.42 3.37
N VAL A 452 -8.88 -24.34 4.01
CA VAL A 452 -10.22 -24.13 4.58
C VAL A 452 -10.16 -24.33 6.08
N VAL A 453 -10.59 -23.35 6.83
CA VAL A 453 -10.79 -23.45 8.29
C VAL A 453 -12.28 -23.44 8.59
N GLY A 454 -12.79 -24.53 9.15
CA GLY A 454 -14.23 -24.71 9.41
C GLY A 454 -14.65 -26.18 9.36
N THR A 455 -15.93 -26.42 9.10
CA THR A 455 -16.53 -27.76 8.88
C THR A 455 -17.22 -27.80 7.51
N PRO A 456 -16.44 -27.69 6.40
CA PRO A 456 -17.00 -27.50 5.07
C PRO A 456 -17.67 -28.76 4.55
N ASP A 457 -18.85 -28.62 3.90
CA ASP A 457 -19.45 -29.66 3.10
C ASP A 457 -18.89 -29.62 1.66
N GLY A 458 -18.76 -30.81 1.05
CA GLY A 458 -18.35 -30.93 -0.37
C GLY A 458 -16.88 -30.58 -0.65
N VAL A 459 -16.01 -30.54 0.37
CA VAL A 459 -14.57 -30.34 0.24
C VAL A 459 -13.83 -31.56 0.71
N THR A 460 -13.05 -32.16 -0.19
CA THR A 460 -12.18 -33.31 0.14
C THR A 460 -10.74 -32.80 0.28
N PRO A 461 -10.11 -32.91 1.46
CA PRO A 461 -8.70 -32.56 1.60
C PRO A 461 -7.83 -33.52 0.80
N THR A 462 -6.80 -33.00 0.15
CA THR A 462 -5.77 -33.78 -0.57
C THR A 462 -4.50 -33.96 0.26
N ARG A 463 -4.40 -33.19 1.35
CA ARG A 463 -3.28 -33.23 2.28
C ARG A 463 -3.79 -32.98 3.71
N GLU A 464 -3.17 -33.62 4.68
CA GLU A 464 -3.38 -33.29 6.08
C GLU A 464 -2.83 -31.90 6.41
N ALA A 465 -3.46 -31.20 7.33
CA ALA A 465 -2.97 -29.93 7.81
C ALA A 465 -1.56 -30.13 8.39
N PRO A 466 -0.59 -29.26 8.05
CA PRO A 466 0.70 -29.31 8.73
C PRO A 466 0.43 -29.12 10.22
N GLY A 467 1.00 -29.99 11.06
CA GLY A 467 0.86 -29.90 12.50
C GLY A 467 1.23 -28.50 12.99
N ASP A 468 0.53 -28.01 14.00
CA ASP A 468 0.85 -26.75 14.67
C ASP A 468 2.30 -26.82 15.18
N GLY A 469 3.22 -26.33 14.36
CA GLY A 469 4.56 -25.99 14.83
C GLY A 469 4.39 -24.80 15.78
N SER A 470 3.97 -25.13 17.01
CA SER A 470 3.92 -24.19 18.13
C SER A 470 5.31 -23.70 18.47
#